data_cedfbb8306239cb7857644dd15f23de3
#
_entry.id   cedfbb8306239cb7857644dd15f23de3
#
_cell.length_a   1.000
_cell.length_b   1.000
_cell.length_c   1.000
_cell.angle_alpha   90.00
_cell.angle_beta   90.00
_cell.angle_gamma   90.00
#
_symmetry.space_group_name_H-M   'P 1'
#
loop_
_entity.id
_entity.type
_entity.pdbx_description
1 polymer ?
#
loop_
_entity_poly.entity_id
_entity_poly.type
_entity_poly.pdbx_seq_one_letter_code
_entity_poly.pdbx_strand_id
1 'polypeptide(L)'
;MVALRLLAVASGLAKIVYRAVFVLDPVSVLWETIFVIVNVVQLVLIWYYEHHHRFSEEHEHFARNMPADVDRSALKRLLDLSDLQRFPADAILTREGDAVTRLLYVADGIVKIEHGGRVVAICGPGDYIGELSYLSGNAASATAVVVKPVRVLSFEQSRLAAAIKVDVPLRRALESALNRNLAGKLVRANETGALAEPGATG
;
A
#
# COMPACT_ATOMS: atom_id res chain seq x y z
N MET A 1 22.96 -5.22 3.65
CA MET A 1 23.58 -5.64 2.37
C MET A 1 23.82 -4.47 1.42
N VAL A 2 22.90 -3.51 1.27
CA VAL A 2 23.03 -2.33 0.38
C VAL A 2 24.24 -1.46 0.76
N ALA A 3 24.45 -1.17 2.03
CA ALA A 3 25.56 -0.33 2.52
C ALA A 3 26.95 -0.89 2.14
N LEU A 4 27.14 -2.20 2.21
CA LEU A 4 28.39 -2.86 1.81
C LEU A 4 28.66 -2.71 0.31
N ARG A 5 27.63 -2.77 -0.53
CA ARG A 5 27.76 -2.59 -1.98
C ARG A 5 28.02 -1.14 -2.38
N LEU A 6 27.42 -0.18 -1.69
CA LEU A 6 27.73 1.24 -1.87
C LEU A 6 29.18 1.54 -1.53
N LEU A 7 29.68 0.95 -0.44
CA LEU A 7 31.09 1.08 -0.05
C LEU A 7 32.02 0.44 -1.09
N ALA A 8 31.66 -0.73 -1.63
CA ALA A 8 32.41 -1.40 -2.69
C ALA A 8 32.48 -0.56 -3.98
N VAL A 9 31.37 0.05 -4.39
CA VAL A 9 31.32 0.96 -5.55
C VAL A 9 32.21 2.18 -5.31
N ALA A 10 32.11 2.83 -4.15
CA ALA A 10 32.93 3.99 -3.81
C ALA A 10 34.43 3.66 -3.80
N SER A 11 34.79 2.51 -3.20
CA SER A 11 36.18 2.01 -3.18
C SER A 11 36.69 1.68 -4.58
N GLY A 12 35.85 1.03 -5.43
CA GLY A 12 36.21 0.71 -6.82
C GLY A 12 36.45 1.98 -7.65
N LEU A 13 35.61 2.98 -7.54
CA LEU A 13 35.79 4.27 -8.22
C LEU A 13 37.08 4.96 -7.80
N ALA A 14 37.37 5.01 -6.49
CA ALA A 14 38.62 5.59 -5.99
C ALA A 14 39.87 4.86 -6.56
N LYS A 15 39.83 3.53 -6.64
CA LYS A 15 40.93 2.73 -7.22
C LYS A 15 41.07 2.95 -8.73
N ILE A 16 39.95 3.08 -9.46
CA ILE A 16 40.01 3.38 -10.91
C ILE A 16 40.71 4.71 -11.13
N VAL A 17 40.35 5.77 -10.40
CA VAL A 17 40.94 7.09 -10.52
C VAL A 17 42.46 7.01 -10.17
N TYR A 18 42.80 6.38 -9.06
CA TYR A 18 44.21 6.23 -8.65
C TYR A 18 45.06 5.49 -9.69
N ARG A 19 44.56 4.36 -10.22
CA ARG A 19 45.29 3.55 -11.21
C ARG A 19 45.36 4.19 -12.59
N ALA A 20 44.30 4.90 -13.00
CA ALA A 20 44.30 5.62 -14.28
C ALA A 20 45.27 6.81 -14.31
N VAL A 21 45.42 7.52 -13.17
CA VAL A 21 46.23 8.75 -13.09
C VAL A 21 47.64 8.49 -12.66
N PHE A 22 47.87 7.59 -11.69
CA PHE A 22 49.19 7.42 -11.06
C PHE A 22 49.98 6.16 -11.51
N VAL A 23 49.26 5.08 -11.86
CA VAL A 23 49.90 3.78 -12.16
C VAL A 23 49.91 3.48 -13.66
N LEU A 24 48.97 4.07 -14.43
CA LEU A 24 48.80 3.86 -15.89
C LEU A 24 48.71 2.36 -16.27
N ASP A 25 48.04 1.56 -15.44
CA ASP A 25 47.82 0.13 -15.66
C ASP A 25 46.44 -0.13 -16.24
N PRO A 26 46.32 -0.31 -17.57
CA PRO A 26 45.01 -0.45 -18.24
C PRO A 26 44.31 -1.76 -17.89
N VAL A 27 45.06 -2.82 -17.55
CA VAL A 27 44.48 -4.13 -17.22
C VAL A 27 43.74 -4.05 -15.86
N SER A 28 44.39 -3.45 -14.88
CA SER A 28 43.73 -3.27 -13.56
C SER A 28 42.55 -2.31 -13.61
N VAL A 29 42.62 -1.24 -14.42
CA VAL A 29 41.49 -0.33 -14.65
C VAL A 29 40.32 -1.07 -15.27
N LEU A 30 40.55 -1.95 -16.23
CA LEU A 30 39.52 -2.78 -16.86
C LEU A 30 38.78 -3.65 -15.82
N TRP A 31 39.54 -4.38 -14.99
CA TRP A 31 38.97 -5.26 -13.97
C TRP A 31 38.17 -4.49 -12.89
N GLU A 32 38.67 -3.36 -12.41
CA GLU A 32 37.97 -2.52 -11.44
C GLU A 32 36.69 -1.93 -12.05
N THR A 33 36.70 -1.57 -13.35
CA THR A 33 35.52 -1.07 -14.06
C THR A 33 34.45 -2.16 -14.16
N ILE A 34 34.81 -3.39 -14.53
CA ILE A 34 33.87 -4.53 -14.54
C ILE A 34 33.29 -4.76 -13.14
N PHE A 35 34.14 -4.73 -12.11
CA PHE A 35 33.70 -4.91 -10.72
C PHE A 35 32.67 -3.83 -10.31
N VAL A 36 32.92 -2.56 -10.63
CA VAL A 36 31.99 -1.46 -10.35
C VAL A 36 30.66 -1.67 -11.10
N ILE A 37 30.72 -2.01 -12.40
CA ILE A 37 29.51 -2.25 -13.21
C ILE A 37 28.67 -3.38 -12.59
N VAL A 38 29.28 -4.51 -12.24
CA VAL A 38 28.56 -5.64 -11.62
C VAL A 38 27.89 -5.23 -10.31
N ASN A 39 28.58 -4.47 -9.46
CA ASN A 39 27.99 -4.00 -8.20
C ASN A 39 26.83 -3.01 -8.43
N VAL A 40 26.95 -2.10 -9.40
CA VAL A 40 25.87 -1.17 -9.76
C VAL A 40 24.66 -1.93 -10.32
N VAL A 41 24.87 -2.88 -11.24
CA VAL A 41 23.80 -3.72 -11.78
C VAL A 41 23.09 -4.48 -10.65
N GLN A 42 23.83 -5.05 -9.71
CA GLN A 42 23.24 -5.74 -8.57
C GLN A 42 22.46 -4.79 -7.63
N LEU A 43 22.94 -3.55 -7.42
CA LEU A 43 22.17 -2.55 -6.66
C LEU A 43 20.85 -2.18 -7.35
N VAL A 44 20.89 -1.98 -8.67
CA VAL A 44 19.70 -1.71 -9.49
C VAL A 44 18.73 -2.89 -9.44
N LEU A 45 19.24 -4.12 -9.57
CA LEU A 45 18.42 -5.33 -9.47
C LEU A 45 17.79 -5.48 -8.08
N ILE A 46 18.54 -5.26 -7.00
CA ILE A 46 18.00 -5.29 -5.64
C ILE A 46 16.88 -4.25 -5.48
N TRP A 47 17.13 -3.01 -5.93
CA TRP A 47 16.12 -1.93 -5.90
C TRP A 47 14.89 -2.28 -6.74
N TYR A 48 15.09 -2.84 -7.95
CA TYR A 48 14.01 -3.27 -8.84
C TYR A 48 13.20 -4.42 -8.23
N TYR A 49 13.86 -5.44 -7.68
CA TYR A 49 13.20 -6.56 -7.01
C TYR A 49 12.47 -6.15 -5.73
N GLU A 50 13.05 -5.29 -4.90
CA GLU A 50 12.37 -4.76 -3.70
C GLU A 50 11.14 -3.93 -4.07
N HIS A 51 11.16 -3.24 -5.23
CA HIS A 51 10.01 -2.47 -5.70
C HIS A 51 8.93 -3.34 -6.35
N HIS A 52 9.32 -4.35 -7.11
CA HIS A 52 8.38 -5.22 -7.87
C HIS A 52 7.83 -6.38 -7.04
N HIS A 53 8.63 -7.04 -6.19
CA HIS A 53 8.14 -8.14 -5.36
C HIS A 53 7.20 -7.68 -4.25
N ARG A 54 7.40 -6.47 -3.71
CA ARG A 54 6.46 -5.91 -2.73
C ARG A 54 5.09 -5.61 -3.36
N PHE A 55 5.06 -5.24 -4.61
CA PHE A 55 3.82 -5.05 -5.37
C PHE A 55 3.05 -6.37 -5.56
N SER A 56 3.75 -7.49 -5.59
CA SER A 56 3.14 -8.82 -5.69
C SER A 56 2.52 -9.28 -4.37
N GLU A 57 3.13 -8.99 -3.22
CA GLU A 57 2.62 -9.40 -1.91
C GLU A 57 1.32 -8.69 -1.52
N GLU A 58 1.22 -7.38 -1.72
CA GLU A 58 0.01 -6.61 -1.48
C GLU A 58 -1.12 -7.01 -2.43
N HIS A 59 -0.79 -7.28 -3.69
CA HIS A 59 -1.75 -7.77 -4.68
C HIS A 59 -2.26 -9.17 -4.31
N GLU A 60 -1.40 -10.07 -3.85
CA GLU A 60 -1.81 -11.38 -3.35
C GLU A 60 -2.67 -11.28 -2.09
N HIS A 61 -2.32 -10.37 -1.17
CA HIS A 61 -3.13 -10.11 0.02
C HIS A 61 -4.52 -9.60 -0.36
N PHE A 62 -4.59 -8.65 -1.28
CA PHE A 62 -5.84 -8.13 -1.82
C PHE A 62 -6.66 -9.26 -2.48
N ALA A 63 -6.03 -10.06 -3.34
CA ALA A 63 -6.68 -11.17 -4.05
C ALA A 63 -7.24 -12.24 -3.10
N ARG A 64 -6.53 -12.56 -2.02
CA ARG A 64 -6.99 -13.52 -1.00
C ARG A 64 -8.19 -13.03 -0.21
N ASN A 65 -8.33 -11.71 -0.02
CA ASN A 65 -9.45 -11.10 0.68
C ASN A 65 -10.67 -10.80 -0.22
N MET A 66 -10.54 -11.04 -1.54
CA MET A 66 -11.67 -10.94 -2.46
C MET A 66 -12.62 -12.13 -2.31
N PRO A 67 -13.92 -11.94 -2.59
CA PRO A 67 -14.87 -13.04 -2.69
C PRO A 67 -14.42 -14.09 -3.70
N ALA A 68 -14.66 -15.37 -3.39
CA ALA A 68 -14.22 -16.50 -4.24
C ALA A 68 -14.91 -16.55 -5.63
N ASP A 69 -16.04 -15.85 -5.76
CA ASP A 69 -16.83 -15.73 -6.99
C ASP A 69 -16.35 -14.61 -7.92
N VAL A 70 -15.32 -13.84 -7.51
CA VAL A 70 -14.76 -12.77 -8.33
C VAL A 70 -13.90 -13.36 -9.45
N ASP A 71 -14.23 -12.98 -10.68
CA ASP A 71 -13.45 -13.36 -11.85
C ASP A 71 -12.01 -12.82 -11.78
N ARG A 72 -11.03 -13.70 -12.01
CA ARG A 72 -9.60 -13.35 -11.97
C ARG A 72 -9.23 -12.23 -12.93
N SER A 73 -9.90 -12.13 -14.07
CA SER A 73 -9.64 -11.06 -15.03
C SER A 73 -10.15 -9.71 -14.52
N ALA A 74 -11.30 -9.67 -13.84
CA ALA A 74 -11.82 -8.49 -13.19
C ALA A 74 -10.93 -8.06 -12.03
N LEU A 75 -10.44 -9.02 -11.24
CA LEU A 75 -9.50 -8.75 -10.15
C LEU A 75 -8.20 -8.12 -10.67
N LYS A 76 -7.62 -8.66 -11.76
CA LYS A 76 -6.42 -8.08 -12.36
C LYS A 76 -6.66 -6.65 -12.82
N ARG A 77 -7.76 -6.38 -13.53
CA ARG A 77 -8.11 -5.02 -13.97
C ARG A 77 -8.31 -4.07 -12.80
N LEU A 78 -8.88 -4.55 -11.67
CA LEU A 78 -9.03 -3.74 -10.47
C LEU A 78 -7.65 -3.38 -9.88
N LEU A 79 -6.74 -4.34 -9.81
CA LEU A 79 -5.37 -4.11 -9.34
C LEU A 79 -4.59 -3.16 -10.26
N ASP A 80 -4.78 -3.24 -11.58
CA ASP A 80 -4.16 -2.34 -12.56
C ASP A 80 -4.64 -0.87 -12.40
N LEU A 81 -5.76 -0.63 -11.71
CA LEU A 81 -6.25 0.70 -11.35
C LEU A 81 -5.70 1.22 -10.01
N SER A 82 -4.96 0.41 -9.27
CA SER A 82 -4.43 0.76 -7.96
C SER A 82 -3.00 1.30 -8.03
N ASP A 83 -2.71 2.23 -7.13
CA ASP A 83 -1.35 2.70 -6.85
C ASP A 83 -0.95 2.27 -5.44
N LEU A 84 0.21 1.65 -5.28
CA LEU A 84 0.74 1.34 -3.95
C LEU A 84 1.27 2.61 -3.28
N GLN A 85 0.72 2.95 -2.12
CA GLN A 85 1.15 4.08 -1.31
C GLN A 85 1.57 3.64 0.09
N ARG A 86 2.49 4.39 0.69
CA ARG A 86 3.00 4.17 2.04
C ARG A 86 2.85 5.43 2.84
N PHE A 87 2.37 5.28 4.07
CA PHE A 87 2.22 6.41 4.98
C PHE A 87 2.90 6.07 6.31
N PRO A 88 3.66 7.02 6.88
CA PRO A 88 4.25 6.86 8.20
C PRO A 88 3.17 6.93 9.30
N ALA A 89 3.55 6.59 10.51
CA ALA A 89 2.71 6.84 11.69
C ALA A 89 2.32 8.32 11.78
N ASP A 90 1.15 8.58 12.36
CA ASP A 90 0.52 9.89 12.54
C ASP A 90 0.09 10.59 11.23
N ALA A 91 0.29 9.96 10.05
CA ALA A 91 -0.25 10.48 8.81
C ALA A 91 -1.79 10.43 8.82
N ILE A 92 -2.41 11.49 8.30
CA ILE A 92 -3.87 11.57 8.14
C ILE A 92 -4.21 11.16 6.70
N LEU A 93 -4.97 10.08 6.56
CA LEU A 93 -5.41 9.56 5.26
C LEU A 93 -6.68 10.26 4.75
N THR A 94 -7.62 10.54 5.65
CA THR A 94 -8.85 11.29 5.38
C THR A 94 -9.18 12.16 6.59
N ARG A 95 -9.81 13.31 6.37
CA ARG A 95 -10.35 14.16 7.45
C ARG A 95 -11.86 14.16 7.40
N GLU A 96 -12.50 14.09 8.56
CA GLU A 96 -13.95 14.22 8.71
C GLU A 96 -14.42 15.51 8.05
N GLY A 97 -15.46 15.43 7.23
CA GLY A 97 -16.03 16.56 6.48
C GLY A 97 -15.33 16.88 5.15
N ASP A 98 -14.14 16.35 4.88
CA ASP A 98 -13.45 16.58 3.61
C ASP A 98 -13.99 15.69 2.49
N ALA A 99 -13.86 16.14 1.25
CA ALA A 99 -14.16 15.34 0.07
C ALA A 99 -13.15 14.18 -0.06
N VAL A 100 -13.64 12.97 -0.24
CA VAL A 100 -12.82 11.77 -0.42
C VAL A 100 -12.66 11.50 -1.92
N THR A 101 -11.45 11.61 -2.41
CA THR A 101 -11.12 11.38 -3.83
C THR A 101 -10.52 9.99 -4.10
N ARG A 102 -10.19 9.26 -3.05
CA ARG A 102 -9.52 7.94 -3.14
C ARG A 102 -10.19 6.92 -2.23
N LEU A 103 -10.34 5.72 -2.73
CA LEU A 103 -10.66 4.53 -1.95
C LEU A 103 -9.34 3.84 -1.61
N LEU A 104 -9.10 3.57 -0.33
CA LEU A 104 -7.87 2.95 0.15
C LEU A 104 -8.16 1.56 0.67
N TYR A 105 -7.35 0.57 0.27
CA TYR A 105 -7.35 -0.77 0.84
C TYR A 105 -6.09 -0.95 1.67
N VAL A 106 -6.22 -1.27 2.95
CA VAL A 106 -5.10 -1.49 3.86
C VAL A 106 -4.52 -2.88 3.60
N ALA A 107 -3.32 -2.93 3.04
CA ALA A 107 -2.59 -4.18 2.83
C ALA A 107 -1.75 -4.58 4.04
N ASP A 108 -1.25 -3.58 4.79
CA ASP A 108 -0.44 -3.77 6.00
C ASP A 108 -0.50 -2.53 6.90
N GLY A 109 -0.30 -2.71 8.21
CA GLY A 109 -0.30 -1.64 9.19
C GLY A 109 -1.64 -1.46 9.91
N ILE A 110 -1.79 -0.35 10.65
CA ILE A 110 -2.96 -0.07 11.48
C ILE A 110 -3.37 1.39 11.34
N VAL A 111 -4.67 1.61 11.17
CA VAL A 111 -5.31 2.93 11.08
C VAL A 111 -6.41 3.03 12.12
N LYS A 112 -6.44 4.11 12.90
CA LYS A 112 -7.57 4.44 13.78
C LYS A 112 -8.55 5.36 13.05
N ILE A 113 -9.84 5.14 13.28
CA ILE A 113 -10.91 5.97 12.75
C ILE A 113 -11.49 6.78 13.90
N GLU A 114 -11.51 8.10 13.74
CA GLU A 114 -11.97 9.05 14.73
C GLU A 114 -13.19 9.83 14.19
N HIS A 115 -14.24 9.89 14.99
CA HIS A 115 -15.43 10.71 14.73
C HIS A 115 -15.67 11.64 15.91
N GLY A 116 -15.77 12.94 15.65
CA GLY A 116 -15.93 13.93 16.73
C GLY A 116 -14.80 13.88 17.77
N GLY A 117 -13.57 13.55 17.36
CA GLY A 117 -12.39 13.44 18.23
C GLY A 117 -12.33 12.17 19.08
N ARG A 118 -13.23 11.21 18.90
CA ARG A 118 -13.22 9.91 19.59
C ARG A 118 -12.90 8.79 18.63
N VAL A 119 -12.06 7.84 19.07
CA VAL A 119 -11.77 6.64 18.30
C VAL A 119 -13.03 5.76 18.27
N VAL A 120 -13.57 5.52 17.08
CA VAL A 120 -14.77 4.73 16.85
C VAL A 120 -14.49 3.36 16.22
N ALA A 121 -13.33 3.20 15.58
CA ALA A 121 -12.92 1.92 15.00
C ALA A 121 -11.41 1.86 14.78
N ILE A 122 -10.91 0.63 14.65
CA ILE A 122 -9.53 0.32 14.20
C ILE A 122 -9.64 -0.47 12.90
N CYS A 123 -8.91 -0.03 11.89
CA CYS A 123 -8.78 -0.70 10.60
C CYS A 123 -7.39 -1.31 10.48
N GLY A 124 -7.34 -2.52 9.94
CA GLY A 124 -6.11 -3.27 9.69
C GLY A 124 -6.09 -3.88 8.28
N PRO A 125 -5.16 -4.84 8.03
CA PRO A 125 -5.07 -5.51 6.74
C PRO A 125 -6.41 -6.14 6.33
N GLY A 126 -6.85 -5.87 5.10
CA GLY A 126 -8.15 -6.30 4.57
C GLY A 126 -9.26 -5.26 4.66
N ASP A 127 -9.07 -4.19 5.43
CA ASP A 127 -10.09 -3.13 5.54
C ASP A 127 -9.96 -2.07 4.44
N TYR A 128 -11.09 -1.48 4.07
CA TYR A 128 -11.14 -0.30 3.20
C TYR A 128 -11.33 0.97 4.01
N ILE A 129 -10.82 2.09 3.50
CA ILE A 129 -11.02 3.44 4.05
C ILE A 129 -11.57 4.33 2.93
N GLY A 130 -12.61 5.10 3.24
CA GLY A 130 -13.31 5.95 2.27
C GLY A 130 -14.43 5.23 1.51
N GLU A 131 -14.77 4.00 1.88
CA GLU A 131 -15.81 3.19 1.25
C GLU A 131 -17.20 3.80 1.44
N LEU A 132 -17.49 4.38 2.60
CA LEU A 132 -18.77 5.05 2.86
C LEU A 132 -18.94 6.26 1.94
N SER A 133 -17.91 7.08 1.78
CA SER A 133 -17.92 8.23 0.88
C SER A 133 -18.04 7.78 -0.58
N TYR A 134 -17.34 6.70 -0.96
CA TYR A 134 -17.40 6.14 -2.29
C TYR A 134 -18.82 5.67 -2.66
N LEU A 135 -19.50 4.99 -1.74
CA LEU A 135 -20.84 4.44 -1.97
C LEU A 135 -21.95 5.49 -1.87
N SER A 136 -21.83 6.45 -0.97
CA SER A 136 -22.84 7.48 -0.72
C SER A 136 -22.67 8.75 -1.53
N GLY A 137 -21.46 9.03 -2.03
CA GLY A 137 -21.10 10.31 -2.64
C GLY A 137 -20.90 11.44 -1.65
N ASN A 138 -20.99 11.18 -0.33
CA ASN A 138 -20.85 12.18 0.72
C ASN A 138 -19.38 12.41 1.11
N ALA A 139 -19.13 13.51 1.82
CA ALA A 139 -17.83 13.78 2.46
C ALA A 139 -17.46 12.67 3.47
N ALA A 140 -16.20 12.64 3.90
CA ALA A 140 -15.72 11.69 4.90
C ALA A 140 -16.51 11.80 6.20
N SER A 141 -17.04 10.69 6.67
CA SER A 141 -17.80 10.60 7.93
C SER A 141 -16.91 10.58 9.17
N ALA A 142 -15.60 10.41 8.99
CA ALA A 142 -14.62 10.30 10.07
C ALA A 142 -13.20 10.60 9.58
N THR A 143 -12.31 10.93 10.52
CA THR A 143 -10.87 11.10 10.28
C THR A 143 -10.16 9.76 10.42
N ALA A 144 -9.34 9.40 9.43
CA ALA A 144 -8.51 8.20 9.44
C ALA A 144 -7.04 8.58 9.70
N VAL A 145 -6.47 8.11 10.81
CA VAL A 145 -5.10 8.41 11.23
C VAL A 145 -4.28 7.13 11.34
N VAL A 146 -3.11 7.12 10.79
CA VAL A 146 -2.18 5.98 10.82
C VAL A 146 -1.60 5.81 12.22
N VAL A 147 -1.77 4.62 12.81
CA VAL A 147 -1.19 4.26 14.12
C VAL A 147 0.16 3.54 13.95
N LYS A 148 0.21 2.57 13.03
CA LYS A 148 1.45 1.91 12.61
C LYS A 148 1.64 2.16 11.13
N PRO A 149 2.87 2.38 10.65
CA PRO A 149 3.13 2.63 9.24
C PRO A 149 2.33 1.68 8.35
N VAL A 150 1.62 2.22 7.36
CA VAL A 150 0.71 1.45 6.52
C VAL A 150 1.18 1.38 5.07
N ARG A 151 0.85 0.26 4.44
CA ARG A 151 0.88 0.07 2.99
C ARG A 151 -0.55 -0.07 2.51
N VAL A 152 -0.93 0.75 1.56
CA VAL A 152 -2.30 0.76 1.01
C VAL A 152 -2.29 0.67 -0.50
N LEU A 153 -3.27 -0.05 -1.05
CA LEU A 153 -3.63 0.08 -2.47
C LEU A 153 -4.63 1.23 -2.57
N SER A 154 -4.27 2.25 -3.30
CA SER A 154 -5.03 3.49 -3.48
C SER A 154 -5.70 3.51 -4.84
N PHE A 155 -7.01 3.62 -4.86
CA PHE A 155 -7.81 3.70 -6.08
C PHE A 155 -8.37 5.12 -6.21
N GLU A 156 -8.05 5.79 -7.30
CA GLU A 156 -8.66 7.10 -7.60
C GLU A 156 -10.14 6.90 -7.98
N GLN A 157 -11.03 7.57 -7.24
CA GLN A 157 -12.48 7.36 -7.40
C GLN A 157 -12.99 7.69 -8.81
N SER A 158 -12.44 8.72 -9.45
CA SER A 158 -12.79 9.09 -10.81
C SER A 158 -12.46 8.00 -11.83
N ARG A 159 -11.24 7.44 -11.76
CA ARG A 159 -10.79 6.34 -12.63
C ARG A 159 -11.58 5.06 -12.37
N LEU A 160 -11.81 4.75 -11.08
CA LEU A 160 -12.58 3.59 -10.66
C LEU A 160 -14.03 3.69 -11.16
N ALA A 161 -14.68 4.84 -10.97
CA ALA A 161 -16.03 5.09 -11.44
C ALA A 161 -16.16 5.01 -12.98
N ALA A 162 -15.16 5.49 -13.72
CA ALA A 162 -15.13 5.35 -15.17
C ALA A 162 -15.03 3.89 -15.60
N ALA A 163 -14.16 3.10 -14.97
CA ALA A 163 -13.94 1.70 -15.28
C ALA A 163 -15.20 0.84 -14.99
N ILE A 164 -15.84 1.00 -13.85
CA ILE A 164 -17.03 0.22 -13.47
C ILE A 164 -18.28 0.54 -14.31
N LYS A 165 -18.33 1.69 -14.99
CA LYS A 165 -19.43 2.02 -15.91
C LYS A 165 -19.46 1.10 -17.12
N VAL A 166 -18.31 0.67 -17.60
CA VAL A 166 -18.17 -0.13 -18.84
C VAL A 166 -17.87 -1.60 -18.55
N ASP A 167 -17.41 -1.94 -17.37
CA ASP A 167 -17.02 -3.30 -16.96
C ASP A 167 -17.92 -3.82 -15.85
N VAL A 168 -18.95 -4.57 -16.22
CA VAL A 168 -19.94 -5.13 -15.27
C VAL A 168 -19.31 -6.15 -14.32
N PRO A 169 -18.44 -7.10 -14.73
CA PRO A 169 -17.70 -7.96 -13.84
C PRO A 169 -16.86 -7.22 -12.80
N LEU A 170 -16.15 -6.16 -13.23
CA LEU A 170 -15.35 -5.32 -12.35
C LEU A 170 -16.21 -4.61 -11.29
N ARG A 171 -17.35 -4.06 -11.70
CA ARG A 171 -18.30 -3.43 -10.80
C ARG A 171 -18.80 -4.39 -9.72
N ARG A 172 -19.24 -5.60 -10.12
CA ARG A 172 -19.71 -6.62 -9.19
C ARG A 172 -18.63 -7.05 -8.20
N ALA A 173 -17.40 -7.21 -8.66
CA ALA A 173 -16.25 -7.56 -7.82
C ALA A 173 -16.01 -6.49 -6.73
N LEU A 174 -16.00 -5.22 -7.12
CA LEU A 174 -15.81 -4.10 -6.20
C LEU A 174 -16.95 -3.98 -5.19
N GLU A 175 -18.21 -3.98 -5.67
CA GLU A 175 -19.40 -3.90 -4.80
C GLU A 175 -19.45 -5.06 -3.79
N SER A 176 -19.15 -6.28 -4.22
CA SER A 176 -19.09 -7.45 -3.35
C SER A 176 -18.01 -7.31 -2.27
N ALA A 177 -16.82 -6.84 -2.64
CA ALA A 177 -15.71 -6.61 -1.71
C ALA A 177 -16.06 -5.53 -0.66
N LEU A 178 -16.61 -4.38 -1.10
CA LEU A 178 -17.00 -3.30 -0.20
C LEU A 178 -18.12 -3.70 0.75
N ASN A 179 -19.15 -4.37 0.26
CA ASN A 179 -20.28 -4.84 1.08
C ASN A 179 -19.81 -5.84 2.16
N ARG A 180 -18.91 -6.78 1.79
CA ARG A 180 -18.33 -7.71 2.76
C ARG A 180 -17.52 -6.98 3.84
N ASN A 181 -16.72 -6.00 3.46
CA ASN A 181 -15.92 -5.22 4.41
C ASN A 181 -16.80 -4.42 5.37
N LEU A 182 -17.84 -3.76 4.86
CA LEU A 182 -18.82 -3.02 5.69
C LEU A 182 -19.53 -3.95 6.66
N ALA A 183 -20.00 -5.12 6.21
CA ALA A 183 -20.63 -6.10 7.08
C ALA A 183 -19.67 -6.55 8.20
N GLY A 184 -18.40 -6.82 7.88
CA GLY A 184 -17.37 -7.16 8.86
C GLY A 184 -17.09 -6.04 9.86
N LYS A 185 -17.07 -4.79 9.43
CA LYS A 185 -16.92 -3.63 10.32
C LYS A 185 -18.12 -3.48 11.28
N LEU A 186 -19.34 -3.67 10.79
CA LEU A 186 -20.55 -3.62 11.63
C LEU A 186 -20.54 -4.71 12.71
N VAL A 187 -20.16 -5.95 12.37
CA VAL A 187 -20.04 -7.02 13.34
C VAL A 187 -19.03 -6.66 14.43
N ARG A 188 -17.83 -6.22 14.06
CA ARG A 188 -16.80 -5.80 15.03
C ARG A 188 -17.25 -4.62 15.90
N ALA A 189 -17.97 -3.64 15.34
CA ALA A 189 -18.49 -2.51 16.08
C ALA A 189 -19.55 -2.94 17.11
N ASN A 190 -20.45 -3.86 16.75
CA ASN A 190 -21.45 -4.40 17.67
C ASN A 190 -20.81 -5.21 18.81
N GLU A 191 -19.81 -6.03 18.52
CA GLU A 191 -19.06 -6.77 19.55
C GLU A 191 -18.36 -5.84 20.53
N THR A 192 -17.75 -4.75 20.03
CA THR A 192 -17.08 -3.75 20.88
C THR A 192 -18.10 -2.92 21.68
N GLY A 193 -19.23 -2.57 21.09
CA GLY A 193 -20.32 -1.86 21.77
C GLY A 193 -20.98 -2.70 22.86
N ALA A 194 -21.19 -4.00 22.60
CA ALA A 194 -21.74 -4.92 23.59
C ALA A 194 -20.81 -5.15 24.80
N LEU A 195 -19.49 -5.00 24.63
CA LEU A 195 -18.53 -5.06 25.73
C LEU A 195 -18.40 -3.74 26.51
N ALA A 196 -18.92 -2.63 25.97
CA ALA A 196 -18.86 -1.31 26.60
C ALA A 196 -20.07 -1.00 27.50
N GLU A 197 -21.09 -1.89 27.58
CA GLU A 197 -22.16 -1.81 28.58
C GLU A 197 -21.90 -2.79 29.74
N PRO A 198 -21.21 -2.38 30.82
CA PRO A 198 -21.20 -3.15 32.05
C PRO A 198 -22.47 -2.85 32.82
N GLY A 199 -23.47 -3.79 32.74
CA GLY A 199 -24.40 -4.06 33.82
C GLY A 199 -25.16 -2.87 34.44
N ALA A 200 -26.15 -2.36 33.75
CA ALA A 200 -27.26 -1.67 34.43
C ALA A 200 -28.37 -2.69 34.74
N THR A 201 -28.13 -3.54 35.74
CA THR A 201 -29.18 -4.27 36.47
C THR A 201 -28.75 -4.39 37.91
N GLY A 202 -29.41 -3.59 38.76
CA GLY A 202 -29.35 -3.66 40.17
C GLY A 202 -30.39 -2.69 40.75
#